data_54840cbb5e1a0792649d24c26ec71e20
#
_entry.id   54840cbb5e1a0792649d24c26ec71e20
#
_cell.length_a   1.000
_cell.length_b   1.000
_cell.length_c   1.000
_cell.angle_alpha   90.00
_cell.angle_beta   90.00
_cell.angle_gamma   90.00
#
_symmetry.space_group_name_H-M   'P 1'
#
loop_
_entity.id
_entity.type
_entity.pdbx_description
1 polymer ?
#
loop_
_entity_poly.entity_id
_entity_poly.type
_entity_poly.pdbx_seq_one_letter_code
_entity_poly.pdbx_strand_id
1 'polypeptide(L)'
;MRVRHSKLLALIGAGILAVTTLVACGNSDATTAQPSVAESSAAESTVAASSEVASTETTADLSGSISMVGSTSMEKFANALSEAFMEEYPDVTVTAEFVGSGAGIEAVTNGTADIGNSSRSLKDEEKAAGVAENIVAIDGIAVCVDPANEVADLTKEQLTNIYNGTITNWKEVGGADEPIIVIGREAGSGTRGAFEELVDLKDACKYANELDSTGAVIAKVASTPGAIGYASLDALDDSVKALSLEGVEATAENIKAGNYFLSRPFVMATKGEISEQNDLVQAWFDFVLGDEGQQIASEVGLITVK
;
A
#
# COMPACT_ATOMS: atom_id res chain seq x y z
N MET A 1 -18.20 51.82 2.10
CA MET A 1 -19.34 52.06 1.23
C MET A 1 -19.88 50.74 0.73
N ARG A 2 -21.06 50.35 1.23
CA ARG A 2 -22.11 49.40 0.78
C ARG A 2 -21.72 48.12 0.02
N VAL A 3 -21.78 47.02 0.70
CA VAL A 3 -22.65 45.81 0.64
C VAL A 3 -23.46 45.62 -0.67
N ARG A 4 -23.32 44.45 -1.28
CA ARG A 4 -24.45 43.79 -1.94
C ARG A 4 -24.34 42.28 -1.84
N HIS A 5 -25.23 41.70 -1.03
CA HIS A 5 -25.64 40.30 -1.01
C HIS A 5 -26.51 39.98 -2.25
N SER A 6 -26.35 38.79 -2.81
CA SER A 6 -27.40 38.17 -3.62
C SER A 6 -27.57 36.71 -3.24
N LYS A 7 -28.72 36.42 -2.62
CA LYS A 7 -29.28 35.10 -2.40
C LYS A 7 -30.12 34.71 -3.61
N LEU A 8 -30.09 33.49 -4.05
CA LEU A 8 -31.20 32.78 -4.76
C LEU A 8 -30.99 31.28 -4.41
N LEU A 9 -31.80 30.72 -3.64
CA LEU A 9 -33.11 30.12 -3.65
C LEU A 9 -33.19 28.80 -4.43
N ALA A 10 -33.61 27.80 -3.66
CA ALA A 10 -33.88 26.41 -3.90
C ALA A 10 -34.97 26.13 -4.97
N LEU A 11 -34.90 24.92 -5.52
CA LEU A 11 -36.11 24.27 -6.05
C LEU A 11 -36.03 22.76 -5.74
N ILE A 12 -37.03 22.37 -4.96
CA ILE A 12 -37.44 21.02 -4.58
C ILE A 12 -38.22 20.41 -5.73
N GLY A 13 -37.94 19.17 -6.09
CA GLY A 13 -38.73 18.37 -6.99
C GLY A 13 -38.96 16.98 -6.44
N ALA A 14 -40.06 16.78 -5.73
CA ALA A 14 -40.54 15.47 -5.27
C ALA A 14 -41.34 14.81 -6.41
N GLY A 15 -41.11 13.53 -6.64
CA GLY A 15 -41.90 12.69 -7.54
C GLY A 15 -42.13 11.31 -6.92
N ILE A 16 -43.30 11.13 -6.35
CA ILE A 16 -43.89 9.89 -5.87
C ILE A 16 -44.75 9.32 -7.01
N LEU A 17 -44.75 8.01 -7.22
CA LEU A 17 -45.90 7.13 -7.60
C LEU A 17 -45.33 5.72 -7.84
N ALA A 18 -45.70 4.77 -7.03
CA ALA A 18 -46.92 3.94 -6.84
C ALA A 18 -46.82 2.60 -7.55
N VAL A 19 -46.66 1.59 -6.77
CA VAL A 19 -47.41 0.35 -6.52
C VAL A 19 -48.16 -0.26 -7.73
N THR A 20 -47.84 -1.53 -8.03
CA THR A 20 -48.88 -2.54 -8.34
C THR A 20 -48.38 -3.94 -7.96
N THR A 21 -49.12 -4.54 -7.05
CA THR A 21 -49.19 -5.94 -6.67
C THR A 21 -49.95 -6.77 -7.73
N LEU A 22 -49.47 -7.99 -7.99
CA LEU A 22 -50.37 -9.05 -8.47
C LEU A 22 -49.93 -10.41 -7.90
N VAL A 23 -50.83 -10.96 -7.10
CA VAL A 23 -50.91 -12.30 -6.55
C VAL A 23 -51.56 -13.21 -7.59
N ALA A 24 -51.02 -14.42 -7.76
CA ALA A 24 -51.82 -15.57 -8.26
C ALA A 24 -51.29 -16.86 -7.65
N CYS A 25 -52.12 -17.46 -6.85
CA CYS A 25 -52.06 -18.83 -6.34
C CYS A 25 -52.38 -19.85 -7.42
N GLY A 26 -51.85 -21.07 -7.32
CA GLY A 26 -52.27 -22.21 -8.08
C GLY A 26 -51.73 -23.50 -7.48
N ASN A 27 -52.59 -24.22 -6.79
CA ASN A 27 -52.41 -25.44 -6.01
C ASN A 27 -52.76 -26.67 -6.86
N SER A 28 -52.35 -27.85 -6.35
CA SER A 28 -52.86 -29.24 -6.65
C SER A 28 -51.83 -30.14 -7.32
N ASP A 29 -51.62 -31.33 -6.99
CA ASP A 29 -51.97 -32.34 -6.03
C ASP A 29 -51.24 -33.62 -6.43
N ALA A 30 -50.82 -34.33 -5.41
CA ALA A 30 -50.54 -35.73 -5.21
C ALA A 30 -50.73 -36.79 -6.32
N THR A 31 -49.82 -37.80 -6.37
CA THR A 31 -50.21 -39.21 -6.15
C THR A 31 -48.98 -40.16 -6.22
N THR A 32 -48.74 -40.83 -5.12
CA THR A 32 -48.27 -42.18 -4.79
C THR A 32 -48.01 -43.18 -5.90
N ALA A 33 -46.88 -43.91 -5.81
CA ALA A 33 -46.81 -45.36 -5.73
C ALA A 33 -45.35 -45.91 -5.74
N GLN A 34 -44.99 -46.67 -4.72
CA GLN A 34 -43.99 -47.74 -4.67
C GLN A 34 -44.76 -49.08 -4.75
N PRO A 35 -44.17 -50.29 -4.90
CA PRO A 35 -42.79 -50.76 -4.87
C PRO A 35 -42.46 -51.80 -5.95
N SER A 36 -41.21 -52.30 -6.08
CA SER A 36 -40.93 -53.73 -6.12
C SER A 36 -39.43 -54.05 -6.21
N VAL A 37 -39.03 -54.98 -5.39
CA VAL A 37 -37.73 -55.63 -5.21
C VAL A 37 -37.36 -56.57 -6.35
N ALA A 38 -36.04 -56.67 -6.65
CA ALA A 38 -35.42 -57.94 -7.04
C ALA A 38 -33.90 -57.88 -6.82
N GLU A 39 -33.45 -58.78 -6.03
CA GLU A 39 -32.11 -59.26 -5.69
C GLU A 39 -31.41 -59.89 -6.90
N SER A 40 -30.07 -59.73 -7.09
CA SER A 40 -29.12 -60.78 -7.30
C SER A 40 -27.68 -60.36 -7.50
N SER A 41 -26.86 -60.80 -6.58
CA SER A 41 -25.55 -61.52 -6.71
C SER A 41 -24.33 -60.83 -7.35
N ALA A 42 -23.37 -60.51 -6.48
CA ALA A 42 -21.92 -60.77 -6.45
C ALA A 42 -21.09 -60.83 -7.75
N ALA A 43 -20.08 -59.97 -7.81
CA ALA A 43 -18.70 -60.32 -8.19
C ALA A 43 -17.71 -59.33 -7.60
N GLU A 44 -16.81 -59.84 -6.81
CA GLU A 44 -15.61 -59.20 -6.25
C GLU A 44 -14.68 -58.74 -7.38
N SER A 45 -14.22 -57.51 -7.34
CA SER A 45 -12.98 -57.13 -8.00
C SER A 45 -12.33 -56.00 -7.18
N THR A 46 -11.28 -56.36 -6.47
CA THR A 46 -10.38 -55.50 -5.74
C THR A 46 -9.63 -54.61 -6.71
N VAL A 47 -9.88 -53.31 -6.66
CA VAL A 47 -8.99 -52.30 -7.22
C VAL A 47 -8.63 -51.36 -6.07
N ALA A 48 -7.33 -51.29 -5.81
CA ALA A 48 -6.77 -50.39 -4.82
C ALA A 48 -7.14 -48.92 -5.15
N ALA A 49 -7.98 -48.33 -4.31
CA ALA A 49 -8.21 -46.92 -4.32
C ALA A 49 -7.02 -46.22 -3.67
N SER A 50 -6.21 -45.57 -4.49
CA SER A 50 -5.30 -44.55 -4.07
C SER A 50 -6.15 -43.44 -3.43
N SER A 51 -6.05 -43.29 -2.13
CA SER A 51 -6.61 -42.13 -1.42
C SER A 51 -5.77 -40.92 -1.78
N GLU A 52 -6.22 -40.18 -2.78
CA GLU A 52 -5.92 -38.75 -2.83
C GLU A 52 -6.58 -38.14 -1.60
N VAL A 53 -5.73 -37.81 -0.62
CA VAL A 53 -6.12 -36.94 0.48
C VAL A 53 -6.22 -35.55 -0.15
N ALA A 54 -7.40 -35.20 -0.63
CA ALA A 54 -7.74 -33.82 -0.84
C ALA A 54 -7.66 -33.14 0.55
N SER A 55 -6.62 -32.39 0.78
CA SER A 55 -6.57 -31.40 1.88
C SER A 55 -7.68 -30.42 1.59
N THR A 56 -8.85 -30.66 2.14
CA THR A 56 -9.83 -29.58 2.35
C THR A 56 -9.20 -28.70 3.44
N GLU A 57 -8.48 -27.66 3.04
CA GLU A 57 -8.25 -26.52 3.92
C GLU A 57 -9.63 -26.02 4.31
N THR A 58 -10.00 -26.28 5.55
CA THR A 58 -11.17 -25.67 6.17
C THR A 58 -10.77 -24.20 6.32
N THR A 59 -11.22 -23.34 5.39
CA THR A 59 -11.19 -21.89 5.63
C THR A 59 -11.92 -21.69 6.94
N ALA A 60 -11.19 -21.31 7.99
CA ALA A 60 -11.78 -20.94 9.25
C ALA A 60 -12.79 -19.82 8.95
N ASP A 61 -13.97 -19.84 9.57
CA ASP A 61 -14.94 -18.74 9.53
C ASP A 61 -14.32 -17.54 10.27
N LEU A 62 -13.36 -16.85 9.61
CA LEU A 62 -12.74 -15.65 10.15
C LEU A 62 -13.74 -14.50 10.07
N SER A 63 -13.88 -13.80 11.17
CA SER A 63 -14.75 -12.61 11.25
C SER A 63 -14.16 -11.58 12.21
N GLY A 64 -14.51 -10.32 12.02
CA GLY A 64 -14.02 -9.24 12.88
C GLY A 64 -13.42 -8.08 12.09
N SER A 65 -12.50 -7.35 12.73
CA SER A 65 -11.88 -6.20 12.09
C SER A 65 -10.38 -6.16 12.34
N ILE A 66 -9.64 -5.69 11.31
CA ILE A 66 -8.22 -5.32 11.39
C ILE A 66 -8.12 -3.81 11.16
N SER A 67 -7.41 -3.13 12.04
CA SER A 67 -7.11 -1.70 11.93
C SER A 67 -5.66 -1.48 11.58
N MET A 68 -5.40 -0.71 10.53
CA MET A 68 -4.06 -0.31 10.11
C MET A 68 -3.90 1.20 10.15
N VAL A 69 -2.73 1.67 10.60
CA VAL A 69 -2.37 3.09 10.58
C VAL A 69 -0.95 3.21 10.05
N GLY A 70 -0.63 4.24 9.25
CA GLY A 70 0.76 4.50 8.96
C GLY A 70 1.11 5.12 7.61
N SER A 71 2.08 4.54 6.94
CA SER A 71 2.77 5.10 5.79
C SER A 71 1.87 5.39 4.59
N THR A 72 1.88 6.64 4.12
CA THR A 72 1.20 7.05 2.87
C THR A 72 1.83 6.44 1.61
N SER A 73 3.07 5.95 1.67
CA SER A 73 3.71 5.23 0.56
C SER A 73 3.22 3.80 0.43
N MET A 74 2.59 3.25 1.47
CA MET A 74 2.03 1.89 1.44
C MET A 74 0.53 1.88 1.06
N GLU A 75 -0.07 3.03 0.80
CA GLU A 75 -1.52 3.18 0.57
C GLU A 75 -2.02 2.26 -0.54
N LYS A 76 -1.38 2.29 -1.71
CA LYS A 76 -1.77 1.47 -2.86
C LYS A 76 -1.69 -0.03 -2.55
N PHE A 77 -0.58 -0.46 -1.95
CA PHE A 77 -0.34 -1.86 -1.59
C PHE A 77 -1.28 -2.34 -0.48
N ALA A 78 -1.40 -1.58 0.60
CA ALA A 78 -2.26 -1.94 1.72
C ALA A 78 -3.75 -2.00 1.32
N ASN A 79 -4.22 -1.09 0.46
CA ASN A 79 -5.58 -1.13 -0.05
C ASN A 79 -5.82 -2.36 -0.94
N ALA A 80 -4.91 -2.68 -1.87
CA ALA A 80 -5.03 -3.85 -2.72
C ALA A 80 -5.07 -5.16 -1.91
N LEU A 81 -4.19 -5.29 -0.90
CA LEU A 81 -4.23 -6.43 0.03
C LEU A 81 -5.54 -6.50 0.82
N SER A 82 -6.04 -5.34 1.29
CA SER A 82 -7.28 -5.27 2.07
C SER A 82 -8.49 -5.70 1.25
N GLU A 83 -8.57 -5.25 -0.01
CA GLU A 83 -9.64 -5.62 -0.93
C GLU A 83 -9.63 -7.13 -1.19
N ALA A 84 -8.49 -7.72 -1.54
CA ALA A 84 -8.36 -9.14 -1.80
C ALA A 84 -8.64 -9.99 -0.56
N PHE A 85 -8.14 -9.60 0.62
CA PHE A 85 -8.40 -10.31 1.86
C PHE A 85 -9.88 -10.30 2.26
N MET A 86 -10.57 -9.17 2.09
CA MET A 86 -12.02 -9.06 2.35
C MET A 86 -12.87 -9.79 1.28
N GLU A 87 -12.35 -10.00 0.07
CA GLU A 87 -12.99 -10.86 -0.93
C GLU A 87 -12.90 -12.34 -0.53
N GLU A 88 -11.76 -12.78 0.02
CA GLU A 88 -11.57 -14.15 0.53
C GLU A 88 -12.32 -14.38 1.85
N TYR A 89 -12.40 -13.37 2.73
CA TYR A 89 -13.05 -13.44 4.05
C TYR A 89 -14.14 -12.36 4.19
N PRO A 90 -15.37 -12.58 3.66
CA PRO A 90 -16.42 -11.55 3.59
C PRO A 90 -16.95 -11.04 4.94
N ASP A 91 -16.75 -11.79 6.03
CA ASP A 91 -17.13 -11.40 7.38
C ASP A 91 -16.04 -10.61 8.12
N VAL A 92 -14.93 -10.29 7.43
CA VAL A 92 -13.83 -9.47 7.93
C VAL A 92 -13.91 -8.05 7.36
N THR A 93 -13.60 -7.07 8.20
CA THR A 93 -13.43 -5.67 7.78
C THR A 93 -11.99 -5.24 8.03
N VAL A 94 -11.30 -4.77 6.99
CA VAL A 94 -9.97 -4.17 7.11
C VAL A 94 -10.08 -2.68 6.88
N THR A 95 -9.55 -1.89 7.82
CA THR A 95 -9.51 -0.42 7.72
C THR A 95 -8.08 0.09 7.76
N ALA A 96 -7.76 1.10 6.97
CA ALA A 96 -6.43 1.69 6.92
C ALA A 96 -6.49 3.22 6.94
N GLU A 97 -5.62 3.85 7.76
CA GLU A 97 -5.40 5.29 7.78
C GLU A 97 -3.94 5.60 7.41
N PHE A 98 -3.75 6.51 6.45
CA PHE A 98 -2.43 6.83 5.91
C PHE A 98 -1.99 8.22 6.36
N VAL A 99 -1.26 8.27 7.48
CA VAL A 99 -0.87 9.50 8.22
C VAL A 99 0.64 9.56 8.56
N GLY A 100 1.43 8.69 7.94
CA GLY A 100 2.88 8.60 8.12
C GLY A 100 3.34 7.44 9.01
N SER A 101 4.54 6.92 8.75
CA SER A 101 5.09 5.73 9.43
C SER A 101 5.24 5.91 10.93
N GLY A 102 5.65 7.10 11.37
CA GLY A 102 5.81 7.39 12.80
C GLY A 102 4.49 7.24 13.57
N ALA A 103 3.38 7.75 13.01
CA ALA A 103 2.06 7.63 13.61
C ALA A 103 1.58 6.16 13.63
N GLY A 104 1.89 5.39 12.58
CA GLY A 104 1.59 3.95 12.55
C GLY A 104 2.29 3.16 13.65
N ILE A 105 3.59 3.39 13.82
CA ILE A 105 4.37 2.73 14.87
C ILE A 105 3.89 3.16 16.27
N GLU A 106 3.55 4.43 16.45
CA GLU A 106 2.98 4.93 17.71
C GLU A 106 1.63 4.27 18.02
N ALA A 107 0.74 4.15 17.00
CA ALA A 107 -0.56 3.52 17.16
C ALA A 107 -0.45 2.06 17.61
N VAL A 108 0.44 1.27 17.01
CA VAL A 108 0.72 -0.12 17.41
C VAL A 108 1.34 -0.18 18.80
N THR A 109 2.32 0.66 19.09
CA THR A 109 2.96 0.71 20.42
C THR A 109 1.93 0.93 21.53
N ASN A 110 0.97 1.83 21.28
CA ASN A 110 -0.09 2.18 22.21
C ASN A 110 -1.29 1.20 22.19
N GLY A 111 -1.32 0.25 21.25
CA GLY A 111 -2.43 -0.70 21.08
C GLY A 111 -3.72 -0.07 20.55
N THR A 112 -3.63 1.03 19.80
CA THR A 112 -4.76 1.70 19.15
C THR A 112 -4.97 1.28 17.69
N ALA A 113 -4.01 0.55 17.13
CA ALA A 113 -4.13 -0.16 15.86
C ALA A 113 -3.49 -1.55 15.97
N ASP A 114 -4.00 -2.48 15.19
CA ASP A 114 -3.47 -3.85 15.13
C ASP A 114 -2.16 -3.89 14.35
N ILE A 115 -2.07 -3.11 13.27
CA ILE A 115 -0.92 -3.08 12.35
C ILE A 115 -0.46 -1.64 12.11
N GLY A 116 0.86 -1.42 12.21
CA GLY A 116 1.53 -0.17 11.90
C GLY A 116 2.28 -0.24 10.58
N ASN A 117 1.78 0.44 9.54
CA ASN A 117 2.43 0.49 8.24
C ASN A 117 3.64 1.43 8.26
N SER A 118 4.83 0.91 7.95
CA SER A 118 6.06 1.70 7.91
C SER A 118 6.82 1.49 6.60
N SER A 119 7.25 2.57 6.01
CA SER A 119 8.07 2.58 4.79
C SER A 119 9.55 2.86 5.10
N ARG A 120 10.02 2.36 6.21
CA ARG A 120 11.41 2.28 6.69
C ARG A 120 11.54 1.15 7.70
N SER A 121 12.74 0.70 7.95
CA SER A 121 13.01 -0.17 9.10
C SER A 121 12.60 0.50 10.42
N LEU A 122 12.27 -0.31 11.40
CA LEU A 122 11.99 0.16 12.75
C LEU A 122 13.30 0.65 13.41
N LYS A 123 13.17 1.72 14.16
CA LYS A 123 14.26 2.23 14.98
C LYS A 123 14.51 1.31 16.19
N ASP A 124 15.71 1.36 16.74
CA ASP A 124 16.06 0.54 17.89
C ASP A 124 15.16 0.80 19.11
N GLU A 125 14.76 2.07 19.32
CA GLU A 125 13.81 2.42 20.37
C GLU A 125 12.40 1.84 20.16
N GLU A 126 11.95 1.72 18.90
CA GLU A 126 10.64 1.14 18.54
C GLU A 126 10.67 -0.39 18.78
N LYS A 127 11.75 -1.05 18.38
CA LYS A 127 12.00 -2.48 18.67
C LYS A 127 12.11 -2.74 20.18
N ALA A 128 12.82 -1.88 20.90
CA ALA A 128 12.95 -1.97 22.36
C ALA A 128 11.61 -1.75 23.09
N ALA A 129 10.64 -1.04 22.47
CA ALA A 129 9.28 -0.89 22.97
C ALA A 129 8.39 -2.13 22.73
N GLY A 130 8.95 -3.20 22.14
CA GLY A 130 8.25 -4.46 21.87
C GLY A 130 7.46 -4.46 20.55
N VAL A 131 7.83 -3.60 19.60
CA VAL A 131 7.26 -3.63 18.25
C VAL A 131 8.07 -4.56 17.37
N ALA A 132 7.42 -5.52 16.72
CA ALA A 132 8.03 -6.44 15.77
C ALA A 132 8.05 -5.87 14.36
N GLU A 133 9.13 -6.13 13.64
CA GLU A 133 9.37 -5.67 12.27
C GLU A 133 9.05 -6.79 11.27
N ASN A 134 7.86 -6.76 10.67
CA ASN A 134 7.48 -7.74 9.67
C ASN A 134 7.65 -7.13 8.27
N ILE A 135 8.73 -7.49 7.57
CA ILE A 135 8.99 -7.00 6.21
C ILE A 135 8.05 -7.74 5.24
N VAL A 136 7.23 -7.01 4.51
CA VAL A 136 6.19 -7.55 3.61
C VAL A 136 6.50 -7.33 2.12
N ALA A 137 7.31 -6.34 1.80
CA ALA A 137 7.81 -6.06 0.45
C ALA A 137 9.07 -5.17 0.51
N ILE A 138 9.75 -5.01 -0.62
CA ILE A 138 10.80 -4.02 -0.81
C ILE A 138 10.33 -3.00 -1.84
N ASP A 139 10.55 -1.73 -1.55
CA ASP A 139 10.19 -0.59 -2.40
C ASP A 139 11.41 0.24 -2.79
N GLY A 140 11.33 0.89 -3.94
CA GLY A 140 12.30 1.89 -4.37
C GLY A 140 11.85 3.31 -4.02
N ILE A 141 12.78 4.16 -3.60
CA ILE A 141 12.53 5.59 -3.49
C ILE A 141 12.99 6.24 -4.79
N ALA A 142 12.05 6.63 -5.65
CA ALA A 142 12.37 7.32 -6.88
C ALA A 142 12.54 8.83 -6.60
N VAL A 143 13.61 9.41 -7.14
CA VAL A 143 13.79 10.87 -7.20
C VAL A 143 13.04 11.37 -8.42
N CYS A 144 12.17 12.35 -8.24
CA CYS A 144 11.33 12.87 -9.31
C CYS A 144 11.44 14.40 -9.46
N VAL A 145 11.26 14.85 -10.69
CA VAL A 145 11.27 16.27 -11.08
C VAL A 145 10.05 16.58 -11.93
N ASP A 146 9.76 17.87 -12.15
CA ASP A 146 8.75 18.25 -13.12
C ASP A 146 9.12 17.76 -14.53
N PRO A 147 8.12 17.42 -15.39
CA PRO A 147 8.40 16.81 -16.69
C PRO A 147 9.22 17.68 -17.66
N ALA A 148 9.24 19.00 -17.46
CA ALA A 148 9.99 19.92 -18.30
C ALA A 148 11.47 20.01 -17.91
N ASN A 149 11.89 19.45 -16.80
CA ASN A 149 13.28 19.42 -16.38
C ASN A 149 14.13 18.58 -17.36
N GLU A 150 15.23 19.13 -17.86
CA GLU A 150 16.07 18.48 -18.87
C GLU A 150 17.06 17.47 -18.25
N VAL A 151 17.34 17.55 -16.95
CA VAL A 151 18.23 16.61 -16.26
C VAL A 151 17.58 15.22 -16.24
N ALA A 152 18.35 14.21 -16.60
CA ALA A 152 17.89 12.81 -16.65
C ALA A 152 18.56 11.91 -15.62
N ASP A 153 19.74 12.30 -15.13
CA ASP A 153 20.53 11.51 -14.18
C ASP A 153 21.25 12.41 -13.16
N LEU A 154 21.42 11.91 -11.96
CA LEU A 154 22.23 12.54 -10.92
C LEU A 154 23.16 11.51 -10.27
N THR A 155 24.38 11.92 -9.98
CA THR A 155 25.22 11.11 -9.07
C THR A 155 24.72 11.20 -7.62
N LYS A 156 25.07 10.22 -6.79
CA LYS A 156 24.76 10.28 -5.34
C LYS A 156 25.30 11.57 -4.71
N GLU A 157 26.51 12.00 -5.10
CA GLU A 157 27.09 13.25 -4.61
C GLU A 157 26.29 14.47 -5.01
N GLN A 158 25.85 14.57 -6.27
CA GLN A 158 25.00 15.67 -6.74
C GLN A 158 23.67 15.70 -5.99
N LEU A 159 23.02 14.54 -5.84
CA LEU A 159 21.77 14.41 -5.10
C LEU A 159 21.95 14.88 -3.66
N THR A 160 22.98 14.38 -2.95
CA THR A 160 23.32 14.79 -1.59
C THR A 160 23.55 16.30 -1.50
N ASN A 161 24.29 16.90 -2.47
CA ASN A 161 24.60 18.33 -2.50
C ASN A 161 23.37 19.20 -2.83
N ILE A 162 22.39 18.69 -3.58
CA ILE A 162 21.10 19.35 -3.78
C ILE A 162 20.32 19.38 -2.46
N TYR A 163 20.19 18.25 -1.81
CA TYR A 163 19.37 18.15 -0.59
C TYR A 163 20.00 18.81 0.63
N ASN A 164 21.33 18.94 0.70
CA ASN A 164 22.01 19.72 1.75
C ASN A 164 22.09 21.22 1.46
N GLY A 165 21.65 21.67 0.26
CA GLY A 165 21.64 23.06 -0.17
C GLY A 165 22.98 23.61 -0.66
N THR A 166 23.95 22.75 -0.99
CA THR A 166 25.22 23.15 -1.60
C THR A 166 25.04 23.44 -3.09
N ILE A 167 24.26 22.63 -3.82
CA ILE A 167 23.82 22.87 -5.20
C ILE A 167 22.40 23.42 -5.14
N THR A 168 22.19 24.60 -5.73
CA THR A 168 20.91 25.32 -5.65
C THR A 168 20.35 25.73 -7.00
N ASN A 169 21.06 25.40 -8.09
CA ASN A 169 20.63 25.75 -9.44
C ASN A 169 20.88 24.54 -10.38
N TRP A 170 19.90 24.22 -11.20
CA TRP A 170 19.96 23.08 -12.11
C TRP A 170 21.13 23.15 -13.11
N LYS A 171 21.61 24.34 -13.49
CA LYS A 171 22.80 24.47 -14.35
C LYS A 171 24.08 23.87 -13.78
N GLU A 172 24.17 23.73 -12.44
CA GLU A 172 25.32 23.14 -11.77
C GLU A 172 25.41 21.62 -12.00
N VAL A 173 24.30 21.02 -12.44
CA VAL A 173 24.18 19.59 -12.76
C VAL A 173 23.78 19.34 -14.22
N GLY A 174 24.00 20.34 -15.08
CA GLY A 174 23.79 20.21 -16.55
C GLY A 174 22.39 20.51 -17.04
N GLY A 175 21.52 21.05 -16.20
CA GLY A 175 20.18 21.52 -16.58
C GLY A 175 20.13 23.01 -16.93
N ALA A 176 18.93 23.56 -16.99
CA ALA A 176 18.65 24.97 -17.24
C ALA A 176 19.19 25.89 -16.14
N ASP A 177 19.38 27.18 -16.44
CA ASP A 177 19.70 28.20 -15.41
C ASP A 177 18.44 28.54 -14.62
N GLU A 178 18.04 27.65 -13.70
CA GLU A 178 16.84 27.70 -12.92
C GLU A 178 17.11 27.23 -11.48
N PRO A 179 16.54 27.92 -10.45
CA PRO A 179 16.68 27.50 -9.06
C PRO A 179 16.10 26.10 -8.81
N ILE A 180 16.76 25.32 -7.95
CA ILE A 180 16.24 24.03 -7.48
C ILE A 180 15.29 24.27 -6.31
N ILE A 181 14.07 23.76 -6.39
CA ILE A 181 13.06 23.80 -5.32
C ILE A 181 12.94 22.41 -4.70
N VAL A 182 13.56 22.21 -3.55
CA VAL A 182 13.60 20.90 -2.89
C VAL A 182 12.31 20.65 -2.10
N ILE A 183 11.56 19.62 -2.53
CA ILE A 183 10.31 19.19 -1.92
C ILE A 183 10.59 17.93 -1.11
N GLY A 184 10.16 17.92 0.16
CA GLY A 184 10.31 16.79 1.04
C GLY A 184 9.02 16.43 1.78
N ARG A 185 9.18 15.56 2.76
CA ARG A 185 8.11 15.06 3.61
C ARG A 185 8.29 15.59 5.04
N GLU A 186 7.20 15.58 5.80
CA GLU A 186 7.18 15.85 7.24
C GLU A 186 8.08 14.87 8.03
N ALA A 187 8.45 15.24 9.27
CA ALA A 187 9.37 14.47 10.12
C ALA A 187 8.87 13.06 10.47
N GLY A 188 7.53 12.83 10.48
CA GLY A 188 6.89 11.53 10.75
C GLY A 188 6.95 10.55 9.57
N SER A 189 7.37 11.01 8.38
CA SER A 189 7.43 10.19 7.18
C SER A 189 8.54 9.15 7.23
N GLY A 190 8.18 7.89 7.00
CA GLY A 190 9.15 6.81 6.82
C GLY A 190 9.97 6.98 5.54
N THR A 191 9.36 7.50 4.46
CA THR A 191 10.07 7.78 3.21
C THR A 191 11.16 8.82 3.40
N ARG A 192 10.87 9.90 4.16
CA ARG A 192 11.90 10.88 4.52
C ARG A 192 13.02 10.22 5.31
N GLY A 193 12.69 9.47 6.37
CA GLY A 193 13.70 8.82 7.20
C GLY A 193 14.60 7.89 6.41
N ALA A 194 14.03 7.03 5.54
CA ALA A 194 14.80 6.12 4.69
C ALA A 194 15.63 6.89 3.65
N PHE A 195 15.06 7.90 2.99
CA PHE A 195 15.78 8.70 2.01
C PHE A 195 16.98 9.41 2.64
N GLU A 196 16.79 10.14 3.74
CA GLU A 196 17.84 10.88 4.43
C GLU A 196 18.97 9.95 4.92
N GLU A 197 18.64 8.74 5.38
CA GLU A 197 19.62 7.74 5.78
C GLU A 197 20.44 7.25 4.57
N LEU A 198 19.79 6.92 3.45
CA LEU A 198 20.43 6.38 2.25
C LEU A 198 21.35 7.40 1.54
N VAL A 199 21.03 8.69 1.67
CA VAL A 199 21.88 9.78 1.13
C VAL A 199 22.81 10.39 2.17
N ASP A 200 22.95 9.79 3.36
CA ASP A 200 23.81 10.23 4.46
C ASP A 200 23.50 11.68 4.94
N LEU A 201 22.24 12.08 4.94
CA LEU A 201 21.77 13.42 5.32
C LEU A 201 20.73 13.41 6.45
N LYS A 202 20.82 12.47 7.38
CA LYS A 202 19.86 12.39 8.48
C LYS A 202 19.70 13.75 9.18
N ASP A 203 18.48 14.28 9.19
CA ASP A 203 18.08 15.57 9.76
C ASP A 203 18.85 16.79 9.19
N ALA A 204 19.52 16.66 8.03
CA ALA A 204 20.35 17.70 7.44
C ALA A 204 19.83 18.25 6.10
N CYS A 205 18.77 17.65 5.55
CA CYS A 205 18.16 18.12 4.31
C CYS A 205 17.57 19.53 4.44
N LYS A 206 17.65 20.32 3.35
CA LYS A 206 17.15 21.68 3.24
C LYS A 206 15.91 21.72 2.35
N TYR A 207 14.76 21.42 2.91
CA TYR A 207 13.49 21.44 2.17
C TYR A 207 12.95 22.86 2.04
N ALA A 208 12.48 23.23 0.84
CA ALA A 208 11.70 24.43 0.60
C ALA A 208 10.24 24.24 1.04
N ASN A 209 9.72 23.01 0.90
CA ASN A 209 8.41 22.60 1.40
C ASN A 209 8.50 21.20 2.00
N GLU A 210 7.79 20.99 3.10
CA GLU A 210 7.56 19.69 3.73
C GLU A 210 6.07 19.35 3.64
N LEU A 211 5.75 18.18 3.09
CA LEU A 211 4.38 17.76 2.79
C LEU A 211 4.01 16.49 3.56
N ASP A 212 2.72 16.32 3.82
CA ASP A 212 2.17 15.29 4.70
C ASP A 212 1.92 13.93 4.03
N SER A 213 1.98 13.85 2.70
CA SER A 213 1.71 12.61 1.98
C SER A 213 2.58 12.42 0.73
N THR A 214 2.69 11.17 0.28
CA THR A 214 3.40 10.80 -0.95
C THR A 214 2.76 11.45 -2.18
N GLY A 215 1.43 11.40 -2.28
CA GLY A 215 0.70 12.04 -3.37
C GLY A 215 0.86 13.56 -3.40
N ALA A 216 0.93 14.22 -2.22
CA ALA A 216 1.15 15.66 -2.13
C ALA A 216 2.54 16.07 -2.66
N VAL A 217 3.58 15.24 -2.42
CA VAL A 217 4.93 15.48 -3.00
C VAL A 217 4.86 15.40 -4.53
N ILE A 218 4.27 14.33 -5.09
CA ILE A 218 4.13 14.14 -6.53
C ILE A 218 3.40 15.34 -7.16
N ALA A 219 2.23 15.69 -6.63
CA ALA A 219 1.44 16.83 -7.12
C ALA A 219 2.19 18.17 -7.03
N LYS A 220 2.98 18.37 -5.95
CA LYS A 220 3.77 19.59 -5.77
C LYS A 220 4.92 19.66 -6.75
N VAL A 221 5.64 18.56 -6.97
CA VAL A 221 6.72 18.49 -7.97
C VAL A 221 6.16 18.72 -9.37
N ALA A 222 5.07 18.05 -9.74
CA ALA A 222 4.42 18.21 -11.05
C ALA A 222 4.00 19.65 -11.38
N SER A 223 3.64 20.44 -10.35
CA SER A 223 3.11 21.80 -10.51
C SER A 223 4.13 22.90 -10.23
N THR A 224 5.37 22.58 -9.92
CA THR A 224 6.39 23.57 -9.53
C THR A 224 7.62 23.47 -10.44
N PRO A 225 7.82 24.41 -11.38
CA PRO A 225 9.03 24.45 -12.20
C PRO A 225 10.30 24.44 -11.34
N GLY A 226 11.29 23.68 -11.76
CA GLY A 226 12.55 23.50 -11.04
C GLY A 226 12.47 22.66 -9.77
N ALA A 227 11.31 22.05 -9.48
CA ALA A 227 11.17 21.20 -8.30
C ALA A 227 11.90 19.86 -8.45
N ILE A 228 12.42 19.37 -7.31
CA ILE A 228 12.90 18.00 -7.09
C ILE A 228 12.23 17.47 -5.83
N GLY A 229 11.80 16.22 -5.87
CA GLY A 229 11.22 15.51 -4.74
C GLY A 229 11.58 14.03 -4.76
N TYR A 230 11.06 13.30 -3.80
CA TYR A 230 11.19 11.84 -3.75
C TYR A 230 9.86 11.21 -3.32
N ALA A 231 9.58 10.04 -3.89
CA ALA A 231 8.36 9.28 -3.59
C ALA A 231 8.63 7.78 -3.70
N SER A 232 7.71 6.96 -3.22
CA SER A 232 7.68 5.53 -3.50
C SER A 232 7.56 5.30 -5.01
N LEU A 233 8.33 4.34 -5.54
CA LEU A 233 8.33 4.05 -6.98
C LEU A 233 6.95 3.61 -7.48
N ASP A 234 6.23 2.81 -6.68
CA ASP A 234 4.89 2.31 -7.01
C ASP A 234 3.80 3.40 -7.05
N ALA A 235 4.08 4.56 -6.45
CA ALA A 235 3.16 5.70 -6.41
C ALA A 235 3.37 6.70 -7.56
N LEU A 236 4.47 6.61 -8.32
CA LEU A 236 4.73 7.54 -9.41
C LEU A 236 3.74 7.34 -10.57
N ASP A 237 3.41 8.44 -11.21
CA ASP A 237 2.63 8.50 -12.43
C ASP A 237 3.28 9.43 -13.47
N ASP A 238 2.66 9.56 -14.64
CA ASP A 238 3.16 10.35 -15.76
C ASP A 238 3.17 11.88 -15.50
N SER A 239 2.70 12.34 -14.35
CA SER A 239 2.71 13.76 -13.97
C SER A 239 4.10 14.26 -13.58
N VAL A 240 5.01 13.36 -13.25
CA VAL A 240 6.42 13.65 -12.88
C VAL A 240 7.38 12.78 -13.68
N LYS A 241 8.64 13.23 -13.79
CA LYS A 241 9.71 12.45 -14.41
C LYS A 241 10.63 11.88 -13.34
N ALA A 242 10.79 10.55 -13.30
CA ALA A 242 11.82 9.91 -12.48
C ALA A 242 13.22 10.16 -13.06
N LEU A 243 14.19 10.44 -12.19
CA LEU A 243 15.60 10.52 -12.54
C LEU A 243 16.28 9.17 -12.37
N SER A 244 17.24 8.89 -13.26
CA SER A 244 18.25 7.87 -13.00
C SER A 244 19.21 8.36 -11.92
N LEU A 245 19.80 7.43 -11.18
CA LEU A 245 20.84 7.73 -10.20
C LEU A 245 22.09 6.87 -10.52
N GLU A 246 23.24 7.51 -10.65
CA GLU A 246 24.49 6.85 -11.07
C GLU A 246 24.34 6.10 -12.41
N GLY A 247 23.50 6.61 -13.32
CA GLY A 247 23.16 5.97 -14.59
C GLY A 247 22.21 4.79 -14.46
N VAL A 248 21.62 4.54 -13.30
CA VAL A 248 20.69 3.43 -13.03
C VAL A 248 19.27 3.96 -12.90
N GLU A 249 18.34 3.44 -13.70
CA GLU A 249 16.94 3.78 -13.63
C GLU A 249 16.26 3.19 -12.37
N ALA A 250 15.31 3.91 -11.81
CA ALA A 250 14.48 3.45 -10.70
C ALA A 250 13.45 2.44 -11.23
N THR A 251 13.83 1.17 -11.33
CA THR A 251 12.94 0.08 -11.75
C THR A 251 12.99 -1.08 -10.75
N ALA A 252 11.91 -1.87 -10.71
CA ALA A 252 11.85 -3.05 -9.84
C ALA A 252 13.02 -4.02 -10.11
N GLU A 253 13.42 -4.19 -11.39
CA GLU A 253 14.53 -5.04 -11.78
C GLU A 253 15.87 -4.54 -11.21
N ASN A 254 16.12 -3.23 -11.32
CA ASN A 254 17.36 -2.63 -10.81
C ASN A 254 17.43 -2.66 -9.29
N ILE A 255 16.30 -2.48 -8.61
CA ILE A 255 16.20 -2.58 -7.15
C ILE A 255 16.44 -4.02 -6.71
N LYS A 256 15.78 -4.99 -7.34
CA LYS A 256 15.94 -6.43 -7.07
C LYS A 256 17.38 -6.90 -7.31
N ALA A 257 18.04 -6.36 -8.32
CA ALA A 257 19.44 -6.65 -8.63
C ALA A 257 20.45 -5.95 -7.69
N GLY A 258 19.97 -5.04 -6.81
CA GLY A 258 20.83 -4.24 -5.94
C GLY A 258 21.62 -3.14 -6.67
N ASN A 259 21.25 -2.80 -7.90
CA ASN A 259 21.90 -1.77 -8.71
C ASN A 259 21.43 -0.36 -8.34
N TYR A 260 20.16 -0.21 -7.93
CA TYR A 260 19.58 1.06 -7.51
C TYR A 260 19.66 1.20 -5.99
N PHE A 261 20.38 2.21 -5.50
CA PHE A 261 20.74 2.29 -4.08
C PHE A 261 19.65 2.85 -3.17
N LEU A 262 18.64 3.56 -3.69
CA LEU A 262 17.53 4.07 -2.91
C LEU A 262 16.42 3.01 -2.79
N SER A 263 16.65 1.97 -2.02
CA SER A 263 15.68 0.92 -1.71
C SER A 263 15.48 0.78 -0.21
N ARG A 264 14.28 0.34 0.19
CA ARG A 264 13.89 0.24 1.60
C ARG A 264 12.84 -0.85 1.81
N PRO A 265 12.69 -1.38 3.04
CA PRO A 265 11.59 -2.29 3.33
C PRO A 265 10.25 -1.53 3.46
N PHE A 266 9.17 -2.21 3.06
CA PHE A 266 7.83 -1.98 3.56
C PHE A 266 7.57 -2.94 4.70
N VAL A 267 7.17 -2.40 5.83
CA VAL A 267 6.99 -3.11 7.10
C VAL A 267 5.54 -2.97 7.56
N MET A 268 4.92 -4.07 7.91
CA MET A 268 3.68 -4.12 8.69
C MET A 268 4.06 -4.51 10.12
N ALA A 269 4.19 -3.50 10.97
CA ALA A 269 4.62 -3.70 12.36
C ALA A 269 3.48 -4.16 13.25
N THR A 270 3.80 -5.04 14.22
CA THR A 270 2.85 -5.53 15.24
C THR A 270 3.40 -5.32 16.64
N LYS A 271 2.54 -5.28 17.65
CA LYS A 271 3.00 -5.29 19.04
C LYS A 271 3.30 -6.71 19.46
N GLY A 272 4.58 -7.08 19.53
CA GLY A 272 5.05 -8.46 19.65
C GLY A 272 5.04 -9.21 18.32
N GLU A 273 5.48 -10.46 18.35
CA GLU A 273 5.60 -11.32 17.16
C GLU A 273 4.24 -11.67 16.54
N ILE A 274 4.22 -12.03 15.25
CA ILE A 274 2.99 -12.45 14.54
C ILE A 274 2.29 -13.59 15.30
N SER A 275 3.03 -14.55 15.81
CA SER A 275 2.50 -15.70 16.55
C SER A 275 1.83 -15.33 17.90
N GLU A 276 2.02 -14.12 18.38
CA GLU A 276 1.42 -13.58 19.61
C GLU A 276 0.14 -12.78 19.33
N GLN A 277 -0.19 -12.55 18.06
CA GLN A 277 -1.38 -11.83 17.64
C GLN A 277 -2.62 -12.74 17.70
N ASN A 278 -3.81 -12.15 17.59
CA ASN A 278 -5.05 -12.92 17.45
C ASN A 278 -5.08 -13.64 16.08
N ASP A 279 -5.95 -14.66 15.96
CA ASP A 279 -6.04 -15.54 14.78
C ASP A 279 -6.30 -14.75 13.48
N LEU A 280 -7.06 -13.64 13.54
CA LEU A 280 -7.37 -12.82 12.39
C LEU A 280 -6.14 -12.06 11.86
N VAL A 281 -5.32 -11.49 12.75
CA VAL A 281 -4.07 -10.82 12.38
C VAL A 281 -3.04 -11.84 11.90
N GLN A 282 -2.98 -13.04 12.49
CA GLN A 282 -2.11 -14.11 12.00
C GLN A 282 -2.50 -14.52 10.58
N ALA A 283 -3.79 -14.73 10.30
CA ALA A 283 -4.29 -15.06 8.97
C ALA A 283 -4.00 -13.94 7.95
N TRP A 284 -4.09 -12.68 8.36
CA TRP A 284 -3.67 -11.56 7.54
C TRP A 284 -2.19 -11.68 7.11
N PHE A 285 -1.28 -11.99 8.03
CA PHE A 285 0.14 -12.15 7.69
C PHE A 285 0.41 -13.41 6.86
N ASP A 286 -0.32 -14.50 7.09
CA ASP A 286 -0.26 -15.70 6.25
C ASP A 286 -0.67 -15.38 4.81
N PHE A 287 -1.73 -14.58 4.62
CA PHE A 287 -2.17 -14.08 3.32
C PHE A 287 -1.12 -13.14 2.69
N VAL A 288 -0.70 -12.10 3.39
CA VAL A 288 0.25 -11.08 2.87
C VAL A 288 1.58 -11.69 2.47
N LEU A 289 2.11 -12.60 3.28
CA LEU A 289 3.37 -13.31 3.03
C LEU A 289 3.16 -14.57 2.17
N GLY A 290 1.92 -14.93 1.88
CA GLY A 290 1.52 -16.01 0.99
C GLY A 290 1.76 -15.67 -0.48
N ASP A 291 1.44 -16.62 -1.37
CA ASP A 291 1.68 -16.44 -2.81
C ASP A 291 0.80 -15.34 -3.38
N GLU A 292 -0.45 -15.23 -2.92
CA GLU A 292 -1.40 -14.22 -3.38
C GLU A 292 -1.00 -12.81 -2.95
N GLY A 293 -0.69 -12.59 -1.67
CA GLY A 293 -0.21 -11.28 -1.20
C GLY A 293 1.09 -10.85 -1.86
N GLN A 294 2.00 -11.79 -2.13
CA GLN A 294 3.24 -11.50 -2.85
C GLN A 294 3.03 -11.28 -4.35
N GLN A 295 2.01 -11.90 -4.96
CA GLN A 295 1.59 -11.58 -6.32
C GLN A 295 1.05 -10.14 -6.37
N ILE A 296 0.18 -9.74 -5.44
CA ILE A 296 -0.32 -8.36 -5.32
C ILE A 296 0.85 -7.36 -5.18
N ALA A 297 1.85 -7.68 -4.33
CA ALA A 297 3.05 -6.85 -4.20
C ALA A 297 3.74 -6.64 -5.57
N SER A 298 3.91 -7.70 -6.34
CA SER A 298 4.51 -7.63 -7.69
C SER A 298 3.65 -6.83 -8.66
N GLU A 299 2.34 -7.00 -8.64
CA GLU A 299 1.39 -6.31 -9.53
C GLU A 299 1.34 -4.79 -9.29
N VAL A 300 1.49 -4.35 -8.05
CA VAL A 300 1.58 -2.91 -7.72
C VAL A 300 2.96 -2.32 -7.97
N GLY A 301 3.97 -3.13 -8.36
CA GLY A 301 5.32 -2.68 -8.73
C GLY A 301 6.35 -2.79 -7.60
N LEU A 302 6.05 -3.50 -6.53
CA LEU A 302 6.97 -3.77 -5.41
C LEU A 302 7.80 -5.03 -5.67
N ILE A 303 8.88 -5.18 -4.92
CA ILE A 303 9.73 -6.37 -4.94
C ILE A 303 9.29 -7.31 -3.82
N THR A 304 9.03 -8.56 -4.18
CA THR A 304 8.59 -9.60 -3.25
C THR A 304 9.71 -9.98 -2.26
N VAL A 305 9.31 -10.50 -1.10
CA VAL A 305 10.22 -11.00 -0.05
C VAL A 305 10.37 -12.52 -0.05
N LYS A 306 9.73 -13.18 -1.02
CA LYS A 306 9.86 -14.61 -1.32
C LYS A 306 10.71 -14.84 -2.55
#